data_2232e13c55b317cffec07a236bc2aaaf
#
_entry.id   2232e13c55b317cffec07a236bc2aaaf
#
_cell.length_a   1.000
_cell.length_b   1.000
_cell.length_c   1.000
_cell.angle_alpha   90.00
_cell.angle_beta   90.00
_cell.angle_gamma   90.00
#
_symmetry.space_group_name_H-M   'P 1'
#
loop_
_entity.id
_entity.type
_entity.pdbx_description
1 polymer ?
#
loop_
_entity_poly.entity_id
_entity_poly.type
_entity_poly.pdbx_seq_one_letter_code
_entity_poly.pdbx_strand_id
1 'polypeptide(L)'
;NLVAIGGPSVNPSKRIMARRMIRTGIPMIDMFNTLVVSQKLPIFSISGEPYNQLLARIAMQAEVDVIVLGGMGLKYDDYLYFKNTLENGGALSRTVMFIHTAADPTVECQKIPDLSLAVAEQFALQGKDVLVLLTDMTNFADSMKEIAITQEQVPSNRGYPGDLYSQLASRYEKAVDFDNAGSVTVLAVTTMPGDDVTHPVPDNTGY
;
A
#
# COMPACT_ATOMS: atom_id res chain seq x y z
N ASN A 1 4.81 7.65 -23.18
CA ASN A 1 3.59 8.27 -22.64
C ASN A 1 3.83 8.67 -21.19
N LEU A 2 3.62 9.94 -20.89
CA LEU A 2 3.67 10.45 -19.52
C LEU A 2 2.34 10.13 -18.83
N VAL A 3 2.41 9.65 -17.59
CA VAL A 3 1.24 9.33 -16.76
C VAL A 3 1.25 10.26 -15.55
N ALA A 4 0.10 10.83 -15.22
CA ALA A 4 -0.03 11.67 -14.04
C ALA A 4 0.08 10.84 -12.76
N ILE A 5 1.00 11.21 -11.88
CA ILE A 5 1.17 10.60 -10.56
C ILE A 5 0.22 11.33 -9.59
N GLY A 6 -0.57 10.59 -8.83
CA GLY A 6 -1.53 11.17 -7.90
C GLY A 6 -2.77 11.78 -8.58
N GLY A 7 -3.01 11.45 -9.84
CA GLY A 7 -4.20 11.88 -10.56
C GLY A 7 -5.50 11.26 -10.01
N PRO A 8 -6.66 11.68 -10.51
CA PRO A 8 -7.95 11.12 -10.09
C PRO A 8 -8.05 9.65 -10.44
N SER A 9 -8.90 8.93 -9.72
CA SER A 9 -9.22 7.54 -10.02
C SER A 9 -9.85 7.41 -11.42
N VAL A 10 -9.63 6.24 -12.06
CA VAL A 10 -10.24 5.96 -13.36
C VAL A 10 -11.76 6.06 -13.26
N ASN A 11 -12.38 6.51 -14.34
CA ASN A 11 -13.83 6.74 -14.44
C ASN A 11 -14.61 5.54 -13.85
N PRO A 12 -15.53 5.78 -12.90
CA PRO A 12 -16.35 4.74 -12.27
C PRO A 12 -17.10 3.83 -13.23
N SER A 13 -17.48 4.33 -14.41
CA SER A 13 -18.16 3.52 -15.43
C SER A 13 -17.34 2.32 -15.96
N LYS A 14 -16.02 2.35 -15.76
CA LYS A 14 -15.11 1.26 -16.13
C LYS A 14 -14.85 0.27 -15.01
N ARG A 15 -15.44 0.48 -13.84
CA ARG A 15 -15.28 -0.37 -12.67
C ARG A 15 -16.40 -1.38 -12.58
N ILE A 16 -16.08 -2.58 -12.09
CA ILE A 16 -17.04 -3.63 -11.78
C ILE A 16 -16.97 -4.00 -10.31
N MET A 17 -18.03 -4.65 -9.82
CA MET A 17 -18.03 -5.16 -8.44
C MET A 17 -17.01 -6.28 -8.27
N ALA A 18 -16.31 -6.25 -7.15
CA ALA A 18 -15.36 -7.29 -6.77
C ALA A 18 -16.07 -8.65 -6.62
N ARG A 19 -15.58 -9.68 -7.32
CA ARG A 19 -16.18 -11.01 -7.32
C ARG A 19 -15.19 -12.14 -7.14
N ARG A 20 -13.90 -11.87 -7.24
CA ARG A 20 -12.84 -12.87 -7.18
C ARG A 20 -11.99 -12.72 -5.94
N MET A 21 -11.60 -13.85 -5.35
CA MET A 21 -10.64 -13.94 -4.27
C MET A 21 -9.22 -14.01 -4.82
N ILE A 22 -8.28 -13.33 -4.17
CA ILE A 22 -6.86 -13.54 -4.38
C ILE A 22 -6.35 -14.52 -3.33
N ARG A 23 -5.75 -15.62 -3.77
CA ARG A 23 -5.06 -16.55 -2.89
C ARG A 23 -3.68 -16.00 -2.56
N THR A 24 -3.43 -15.80 -1.29
CA THR A 24 -2.13 -15.29 -0.79
C THR A 24 -1.18 -16.41 -0.40
N GLY A 25 -1.68 -17.65 -0.27
CA GLY A 25 -0.94 -18.77 0.26
C GLY A 25 -0.75 -18.73 1.79
N ILE A 26 -1.39 -17.78 2.47
CA ILE A 26 -1.38 -17.63 3.92
C ILE A 26 -2.76 -18.06 4.44
N PRO A 27 -2.89 -19.21 5.14
CA PRO A 27 -4.19 -19.74 5.55
C PRO A 27 -5.04 -18.78 6.38
N MET A 28 -4.42 -18.02 7.27
CA MET A 28 -5.14 -17.03 8.09
C MET A 28 -5.79 -15.94 7.25
N ILE A 29 -5.15 -15.49 6.18
CA ILE A 29 -5.71 -14.48 5.27
C ILE A 29 -6.77 -15.14 4.40
N ASP A 30 -6.48 -16.25 3.77
CA ASP A 30 -7.36 -16.88 2.79
C ASP A 30 -8.66 -17.41 3.40
N MET A 31 -8.63 -17.83 4.67
CA MET A 31 -9.80 -18.42 5.35
C MET A 31 -10.60 -17.40 6.16
N PHE A 32 -9.94 -16.45 6.83
CA PHE A 32 -10.60 -15.57 7.79
C PHE A 32 -10.67 -14.09 7.36
N ASN A 33 -9.73 -13.65 6.56
CA ASN A 33 -9.66 -12.27 6.07
C ASN A 33 -9.45 -12.28 4.56
N THR A 34 -10.28 -12.98 3.84
CA THR A 34 -10.17 -13.18 2.40
C THR A 34 -9.85 -11.90 1.64
N LEU A 35 -8.74 -11.91 0.92
CA LEU A 35 -8.37 -10.80 0.04
C LEU A 35 -9.14 -10.93 -1.26
N VAL A 36 -10.03 -9.99 -1.51
CA VAL A 36 -10.84 -9.96 -2.73
C VAL A 36 -10.23 -8.98 -3.72
N VAL A 37 -10.24 -9.35 -4.98
CA VAL A 37 -9.79 -8.48 -6.08
C VAL A 37 -10.47 -7.13 -5.97
N SER A 38 -9.73 -6.06 -6.18
CA SER A 38 -10.18 -4.66 -6.13
C SER A 38 -10.53 -4.12 -4.75
N GLN A 39 -10.17 -4.82 -3.70
CA GLN A 39 -10.36 -4.31 -2.34
C GLN A 39 -9.06 -3.83 -1.69
N LYS A 40 -9.22 -2.99 -0.69
CA LYS A 40 -8.17 -2.69 0.27
C LYS A 40 -8.33 -3.62 1.48
N LEU A 41 -7.26 -4.32 1.85
CA LEU A 41 -7.18 -5.06 3.11
C LEU A 41 -6.16 -4.39 4.01
N PRO A 42 -6.56 -3.82 5.14
CA PRO A 42 -5.61 -3.29 6.12
C PRO A 42 -4.99 -4.44 6.93
N ILE A 43 -3.69 -4.33 7.20
CA ILE A 43 -2.99 -5.15 8.18
C ILE A 43 -2.54 -4.23 9.30
N PHE A 44 -3.03 -4.48 10.50
CA PHE A 44 -2.60 -3.77 11.69
C PHE A 44 -1.51 -4.58 12.40
N SER A 45 -0.38 -3.95 12.62
CA SER A 45 0.77 -4.57 13.28
C SER A 45 1.19 -3.76 14.49
N ILE A 46 1.54 -4.46 15.56
CA ILE A 46 2.18 -3.83 16.72
C ILE A 46 3.69 -3.72 16.49
N SER A 47 4.34 -2.85 17.23
CA SER A 47 5.78 -2.67 17.16
C SER A 47 6.52 -3.97 17.49
N GLY A 48 7.42 -4.38 16.61
CA GLY A 48 8.23 -5.59 16.77
C GLY A 48 7.66 -6.86 16.11
N GLU A 49 6.46 -6.82 15.59
CA GLU A 49 5.89 -7.95 14.82
C GLU A 49 6.59 -8.11 13.46
N PRO A 50 6.79 -9.36 12.99
CA PRO A 50 7.52 -9.63 11.76
C PRO A 50 6.68 -9.45 10.49
N TYR A 51 6.00 -8.30 10.34
CA TYR A 51 5.11 -8.06 9.21
C TYR A 51 5.84 -8.02 7.86
N ASN A 52 7.12 -7.66 7.84
CA ASN A 52 7.92 -7.68 6.61
C ASN A 52 8.10 -9.11 6.07
N GLN A 53 8.24 -10.10 6.96
CA GLN A 53 8.29 -11.51 6.56
C GLN A 53 6.95 -11.97 5.97
N LEU A 54 5.84 -11.54 6.56
CA LEU A 54 4.49 -11.81 6.03
C LEU A 54 4.32 -11.21 4.63
N LEU A 55 4.70 -9.95 4.43
CA LEU A 55 4.60 -9.29 3.13
C LEU A 55 5.48 -9.94 2.06
N ALA A 56 6.71 -10.27 2.38
CA ALA A 56 7.61 -10.98 1.46
C ALA A 56 7.03 -12.33 1.05
N ARG A 57 6.45 -13.07 1.99
CA ARG A 57 5.78 -14.34 1.73
C ARG A 57 4.56 -14.17 0.83
N ILE A 58 3.74 -13.17 1.07
CA ILE A 58 2.60 -12.84 0.21
C ILE A 58 3.09 -12.51 -1.21
N ALA A 59 4.12 -11.69 -1.35
CA ALA A 59 4.68 -11.32 -2.64
C ALA A 59 5.21 -12.53 -3.43
N MET A 60 5.73 -13.54 -2.76
CA MET A 60 6.20 -14.77 -3.40
C MET A 60 5.06 -15.71 -3.81
N GLN A 61 3.99 -15.77 -3.02
CA GLN A 61 2.96 -16.81 -3.11
C GLN A 61 1.62 -16.33 -3.69
N ALA A 62 1.36 -15.03 -3.71
CA ALA A 62 0.09 -14.49 -4.19
C ALA A 62 -0.15 -14.83 -5.67
N GLU A 63 -1.35 -15.29 -5.96
CA GLU A 63 -1.80 -15.64 -7.32
C GLU A 63 -2.24 -14.39 -8.08
N VAL A 64 -1.28 -13.55 -8.43
CA VAL A 64 -1.46 -12.33 -9.23
C VAL A 64 -0.38 -12.23 -10.30
N ASP A 65 -0.59 -11.39 -11.31
CA ASP A 65 0.36 -11.23 -12.41
C ASP A 65 1.55 -10.34 -12.01
N VAL A 66 1.31 -9.27 -11.28
CA VAL A 66 2.32 -8.27 -10.88
C VAL A 66 2.14 -7.90 -9.42
N ILE A 67 3.26 -7.77 -8.72
CA ILE A 67 3.35 -7.22 -7.38
C ILE A 67 3.97 -5.83 -7.46
N VAL A 68 3.38 -4.84 -6.81
CA VAL A 68 3.99 -3.53 -6.59
C VAL A 68 4.20 -3.33 -5.10
N LEU A 69 5.45 -3.24 -4.68
CA LEU A 69 5.84 -3.02 -3.29
C LEU A 69 6.21 -1.55 -3.09
N GLY A 70 5.42 -0.84 -2.32
CA GLY A 70 5.72 0.53 -1.88
C GLY A 70 6.19 0.54 -0.44
N GLY A 71 7.47 0.79 -0.22
CA GLY A 71 8.08 0.87 1.10
C GLY A 71 8.29 2.32 1.53
N MET A 72 7.85 2.67 2.74
CA MET A 72 7.90 4.02 3.29
C MET A 72 8.61 4.02 4.64
N GLY A 73 9.72 4.74 4.72
CA GLY A 73 10.50 4.85 5.94
C GLY A 73 11.14 3.55 6.39
N LEU A 74 11.46 2.65 5.47
CA LEU A 74 12.06 1.35 5.78
C LEU A 74 13.49 1.52 6.29
N LYS A 75 13.91 0.62 7.18
CA LYS A 75 15.32 0.44 7.46
C LYS A 75 16.01 -0.18 6.25
N TYR A 76 17.27 0.15 6.02
CA TYR A 76 18.03 -0.40 4.90
C TYR A 76 18.08 -1.94 4.92
N ASP A 77 18.21 -2.53 6.11
CA ASP A 77 18.20 -3.98 6.28
C ASP A 77 16.86 -4.61 5.85
N ASP A 78 15.74 -3.96 6.10
CA ASP A 78 14.41 -4.41 5.65
C ASP A 78 14.31 -4.38 4.12
N TYR A 79 14.84 -3.35 3.49
CA TYR A 79 14.93 -3.28 2.03
C TYR A 79 15.75 -4.44 1.46
N LEU A 80 16.93 -4.69 2.01
CA LEU A 80 17.77 -5.81 1.58
C LEU A 80 17.08 -7.16 1.79
N TYR A 81 16.35 -7.31 2.89
CA TYR A 81 15.57 -8.50 3.16
C TYR A 81 14.52 -8.75 2.05
N PHE A 82 13.74 -7.74 1.68
CA PHE A 82 12.77 -7.87 0.59
C PHE A 82 13.45 -8.21 -0.73
N LYS A 83 14.48 -7.47 -1.09
CA LYS A 83 15.20 -7.69 -2.34
C LYS A 83 15.76 -9.12 -2.43
N ASN A 84 16.46 -9.55 -1.40
CA ASN A 84 17.11 -10.88 -1.41
C ASN A 84 16.07 -12.00 -1.35
N THR A 85 15.03 -11.86 -0.56
CA THR A 85 13.97 -12.87 -0.45
C THR A 85 13.21 -13.04 -1.76
N LEU A 86 12.83 -11.95 -2.41
CA LEU A 86 12.13 -11.98 -3.70
C LEU A 86 13.02 -12.51 -4.83
N GLU A 87 14.28 -12.12 -4.85
CA GLU A 87 15.26 -12.61 -5.83
C GLU A 87 15.49 -14.12 -5.68
N ASN A 88 15.72 -14.60 -4.46
CA ASN A 88 15.95 -16.02 -4.18
C ASN A 88 14.70 -16.87 -4.43
N GLY A 89 13.51 -16.32 -4.17
CA GLY A 89 12.23 -16.97 -4.44
C GLY A 89 11.75 -16.91 -5.88
N GLY A 90 12.50 -16.25 -6.78
CA GLY A 90 12.12 -16.11 -8.19
C GLY A 90 10.97 -15.15 -8.47
N ALA A 91 10.53 -14.37 -7.46
CA ALA A 91 9.41 -13.43 -7.59
C ALA A 91 9.83 -12.02 -8.03
N LEU A 92 11.12 -11.70 -8.06
CA LEU A 92 11.60 -10.36 -8.38
C LEU A 92 11.24 -9.94 -9.81
N SER A 93 11.18 -10.89 -10.75
CA SER A 93 10.83 -10.64 -12.15
C SER A 93 9.40 -10.12 -12.36
N ARG A 94 8.49 -10.37 -11.42
CA ARG A 94 7.11 -9.87 -11.45
C ARG A 94 6.85 -8.75 -10.45
N THR A 95 7.88 -8.28 -9.76
CA THR A 95 7.76 -7.30 -8.67
C THR A 95 8.39 -5.98 -9.07
N VAL A 96 7.64 -4.89 -8.89
CA VAL A 96 8.13 -3.51 -8.98
C VAL A 96 8.23 -2.97 -7.56
N MET A 97 9.38 -2.40 -7.20
CA MET A 97 9.60 -1.83 -5.87
C MET A 97 9.86 -0.33 -5.93
N PHE A 98 9.11 0.42 -5.15
CA PHE A 98 9.38 1.83 -4.85
C PHE A 98 9.72 1.93 -3.38
N ILE A 99 10.96 2.22 -3.06
CA ILE A 99 11.45 2.17 -1.68
C ILE A 99 11.93 3.55 -1.24
N HIS A 100 11.32 4.03 -0.17
CA HIS A 100 11.83 5.13 0.64
C HIS A 100 12.42 4.57 1.93
N THR A 101 13.68 4.90 2.20
CA THR A 101 14.34 4.49 3.44
C THR A 101 14.27 5.61 4.48
N ALA A 102 14.53 5.27 5.75
CA ALA A 102 14.54 6.25 6.83
C ALA A 102 15.61 7.35 6.67
N ALA A 103 16.60 7.12 5.81
CA ALA A 103 17.66 8.09 5.51
C ALA A 103 17.31 9.05 4.36
N ASP A 104 16.23 8.77 3.60
CA ASP A 104 15.82 9.58 2.47
C ASP A 104 14.98 10.80 2.93
N PRO A 105 14.91 11.87 2.11
CA PRO A 105 14.11 13.04 2.44
C PRO A 105 12.64 12.70 2.69
N THR A 106 12.06 13.26 3.75
CA THR A 106 10.66 12.99 4.16
C THR A 106 9.65 13.27 3.06
N VAL A 107 9.87 14.28 2.23
CA VAL A 107 8.96 14.64 1.13
C VAL A 107 8.83 13.52 0.09
N GLU A 108 9.85 12.71 -0.10
CA GLU A 108 9.82 11.58 -1.04
C GLU A 108 8.92 10.45 -0.54
N CYS A 109 8.77 10.31 0.79
CA CYS A 109 7.88 9.32 1.39
C CYS A 109 6.44 9.48 0.91
N GLN A 110 5.96 10.70 0.75
CA GLN A 110 4.61 10.98 0.27
C GLN A 110 4.37 10.57 -1.18
N LYS A 111 5.42 10.41 -1.96
CA LYS A 111 5.31 10.01 -3.38
C LYS A 111 5.17 8.51 -3.55
N ILE A 112 5.57 7.71 -2.58
CA ILE A 112 5.61 6.25 -2.70
C ILE A 112 4.24 5.63 -2.98
N PRO A 113 3.16 5.92 -2.22
CA PRO A 113 1.85 5.38 -2.55
C PRO A 113 1.36 5.81 -3.93
N ASP A 114 1.58 7.07 -4.30
CA ASP A 114 1.13 7.62 -5.58
C ASP A 114 1.87 6.96 -6.76
N LEU A 115 3.18 6.76 -6.66
CA LEU A 115 3.97 6.04 -7.65
C LEU A 115 3.51 4.59 -7.78
N SER A 116 3.36 3.90 -6.65
CA SER A 116 2.95 2.50 -6.61
C SER A 116 1.58 2.29 -7.26
N LEU A 117 0.62 3.13 -6.91
CA LEU A 117 -0.75 3.05 -7.43
C LEU A 117 -0.83 3.45 -8.90
N ALA A 118 -0.08 4.45 -9.34
CA ALA A 118 -0.04 4.84 -10.76
C ALA A 118 0.50 3.72 -11.64
N VAL A 119 1.58 3.06 -11.24
CA VAL A 119 2.14 1.92 -11.97
C VAL A 119 1.17 0.73 -11.95
N ALA A 120 0.58 0.43 -10.82
CA ALA A 120 -0.41 -0.64 -10.69
C ALA A 120 -1.61 -0.42 -11.62
N GLU A 121 -2.13 0.79 -11.69
CA GLU A 121 -3.25 1.16 -12.57
C GLU A 121 -2.90 0.95 -14.05
N GLN A 122 -1.68 1.31 -14.47
CA GLN A 122 -1.23 1.10 -15.85
C GLN A 122 -1.15 -0.39 -16.20
N PHE A 123 -0.64 -1.23 -15.32
CA PHE A 123 -0.64 -2.69 -15.53
C PHE A 123 -2.05 -3.27 -15.57
N ALA A 124 -2.93 -2.80 -14.71
CA ALA A 124 -4.33 -3.25 -14.69
C ALA A 124 -5.08 -2.89 -15.98
N LEU A 125 -4.84 -1.71 -16.53
CA LEU A 125 -5.40 -1.29 -17.82
C LEU A 125 -4.89 -2.13 -18.99
N GLN A 126 -3.74 -2.79 -18.84
CA GLN A 126 -3.19 -3.74 -19.80
C GLN A 126 -3.73 -5.18 -19.61
N GLY A 127 -4.66 -5.37 -18.72
CA GLY A 127 -5.29 -6.68 -18.47
C GLY A 127 -4.63 -7.52 -17.38
N LYS A 128 -3.74 -6.95 -16.57
CA LYS A 128 -3.04 -7.67 -15.49
C LYS A 128 -3.72 -7.46 -14.14
N ASP A 129 -3.74 -8.53 -13.34
CA ASP A 129 -4.13 -8.44 -11.94
C ASP A 129 -2.91 -8.03 -11.10
N VAL A 130 -3.01 -6.90 -10.41
CA VAL A 130 -1.92 -6.30 -9.64
C VAL A 130 -2.27 -6.29 -8.16
N LEU A 131 -1.34 -6.73 -7.35
CA LEU A 131 -1.40 -6.58 -5.88
C LEU A 131 -0.38 -5.52 -5.45
N VAL A 132 -0.87 -4.47 -4.83
CA VAL A 132 -0.06 -3.40 -4.26
C VAL A 132 0.12 -3.66 -2.76
N LEU A 133 1.37 -3.74 -2.32
CA LEU A 133 1.75 -3.87 -0.93
C LEU A 133 2.34 -2.54 -0.45
N LEU A 134 1.65 -1.86 0.45
CA LEU A 134 2.11 -0.60 1.03
C LEU A 134 2.53 -0.82 2.48
N THR A 135 3.77 -0.53 2.78
CA THR A 135 4.36 -0.66 4.12
C THR A 135 5.34 0.49 4.40
N ASP A 136 5.21 1.31 5.35
CA ASP A 136 4.24 1.37 6.43
C ASP A 136 3.41 2.65 6.28
N MET A 137 2.10 2.55 6.32
CA MET A 137 1.21 3.72 6.15
C MET A 137 1.30 4.69 7.31
N THR A 138 1.74 4.26 8.49
CA THR A 138 2.01 5.15 9.62
C THR A 138 3.18 6.09 9.30
N ASN A 139 4.23 5.59 8.65
CA ASN A 139 5.35 6.44 8.20
C ASN A 139 4.90 7.44 7.13
N PHE A 140 4.01 7.04 6.24
CA PHE A 140 3.40 7.98 5.29
C PHE A 140 2.65 9.11 6.00
N ALA A 141 1.81 8.79 6.97
CA ALA A 141 1.06 9.77 7.74
C ALA A 141 1.97 10.68 8.57
N ASP A 142 3.02 10.13 9.16
CA ASP A 142 4.03 10.90 9.89
C ASP A 142 4.78 11.87 8.97
N SER A 143 5.05 11.48 7.73
CA SER A 143 5.63 12.38 6.72
C SER A 143 4.70 13.55 6.38
N MET A 144 3.40 13.30 6.30
CA MET A 144 2.41 14.37 6.13
C MET A 144 2.41 15.34 7.30
N LYS A 145 2.51 14.82 8.52
CA LYS A 145 2.60 15.63 9.76
C LYS A 145 3.82 16.54 9.74
N GLU A 146 4.99 16.03 9.40
CA GLU A 146 6.22 16.83 9.31
C GLU A 146 6.13 17.94 8.28
N ILE A 147 5.59 17.64 7.09
CA ILE A 147 5.44 18.64 6.03
C ILE A 147 4.39 19.68 6.40
N ALA A 148 3.27 19.28 7.02
CA ALA A 148 2.25 20.20 7.51
C ALA A 148 2.81 21.17 8.54
N ILE A 149 3.68 20.73 9.45
CA ILE A 149 4.37 21.61 10.41
C ILE A 149 5.25 22.61 9.67
N THR A 150 5.99 22.19 8.68
CA THR A 150 6.85 23.06 7.87
C THR A 150 6.04 24.12 7.12
N GLN A 151 4.81 23.79 6.70
CA GLN A 151 3.89 24.69 6.01
C GLN A 151 3.00 25.51 6.96
N GLU A 152 3.24 25.45 8.26
CA GLU A 152 2.47 26.13 9.30
C GLU A 152 0.97 25.84 9.27
N GLN A 153 0.58 24.66 8.83
CA GLN A 153 -0.82 24.23 8.82
C GLN A 153 -1.31 24.00 10.26
N VAL A 154 -2.59 24.30 10.47
CA VAL A 154 -3.22 24.06 11.78
C VAL A 154 -3.33 22.56 12.02
N PRO A 155 -2.72 22.03 13.10
CA PRO A 155 -2.80 20.62 13.40
C PRO A 155 -4.20 20.20 13.87
N SER A 156 -4.59 19.00 13.50
CA SER A 156 -5.80 18.34 13.98
C SER A 156 -5.47 17.31 15.05
N ASN A 157 -6.18 16.20 15.09
CA ASN A 157 -6.03 15.15 16.10
C ASN A 157 -4.58 14.62 16.14
N ARG A 158 -3.97 14.66 17.32
CA ARG A 158 -2.59 14.21 17.58
C ARG A 158 -1.52 14.84 16.66
N GLY A 159 -1.77 16.04 16.18
CA GLY A 159 -0.84 16.79 15.33
C GLY A 159 -0.85 16.42 13.86
N TYR A 160 -1.72 15.51 13.42
CA TYR A 160 -1.89 15.19 12.00
C TYR A 160 -2.68 16.28 11.28
N PRO A 161 -2.49 16.46 9.94
CA PRO A 161 -3.32 17.38 9.15
C PRO A 161 -4.80 17.03 9.23
N GLY A 162 -5.67 18.03 9.16
CA GLY A 162 -7.12 17.82 9.20
C GLY A 162 -7.68 17.01 8.02
N ASP A 163 -6.95 16.94 6.93
CA ASP A 163 -7.31 16.19 5.72
C ASP A 163 -6.71 14.76 5.67
N LEU A 164 -6.14 14.25 6.77
CA LEU A 164 -5.53 12.92 6.82
C LEU A 164 -6.46 11.83 6.26
N TYR A 165 -7.73 11.83 6.70
CA TYR A 165 -8.71 10.86 6.22
C TYR A 165 -8.86 10.92 4.70
N SER A 166 -9.05 12.11 4.14
CA SER A 166 -9.21 12.31 2.69
C SER A 166 -7.97 11.90 1.91
N GLN A 167 -6.78 12.17 2.44
CA GLN A 167 -5.52 11.78 1.81
C GLN A 167 -5.35 10.25 1.79
N LEU A 168 -5.69 9.56 2.85
CA LEU A 168 -5.67 8.10 2.89
C LEU A 168 -6.77 7.50 1.98
N ALA A 169 -8.00 8.00 2.09
CA ALA A 169 -9.14 7.51 1.31
C ALA A 169 -8.92 7.65 -0.19
N SER A 170 -8.41 8.78 -0.67
CA SER A 170 -8.16 9.02 -2.09
C SER A 170 -7.17 8.03 -2.71
N ARG A 171 -6.23 7.55 -1.92
CA ARG A 171 -5.28 6.54 -2.36
C ARG A 171 -5.88 5.15 -2.35
N TYR A 172 -6.64 4.80 -1.31
CA TYR A 172 -7.28 3.48 -1.21
C TYR A 172 -8.39 3.27 -2.24
N GLU A 173 -9.06 4.34 -2.68
CA GLU A 173 -10.06 4.28 -3.76
C GLU A 173 -9.50 3.84 -5.11
N LYS A 174 -8.19 3.80 -5.27
CA LYS A 174 -7.55 3.27 -6.49
C LYS A 174 -7.54 1.75 -6.57
N ALA A 175 -7.95 1.05 -5.52
CA ALA A 175 -8.23 -0.38 -5.59
C ALA A 175 -9.48 -0.62 -6.45
N VAL A 176 -9.32 -1.22 -7.63
CA VAL A 176 -10.38 -1.35 -8.62
C VAL A 176 -10.31 -2.68 -9.37
N ASP A 177 -11.46 -3.13 -9.87
CA ASP A 177 -11.56 -4.18 -10.88
C ASP A 177 -12.13 -3.52 -12.15
N PHE A 178 -11.40 -3.60 -13.25
CA PHE A 178 -11.79 -2.96 -14.50
C PHE A 178 -12.58 -3.91 -15.38
N ASP A 179 -13.64 -3.40 -15.99
CA ASP A 179 -14.39 -4.14 -17.01
C ASP A 179 -13.49 -4.39 -18.24
N ASN A 180 -13.41 -5.66 -18.66
CA ASN A 180 -12.58 -6.13 -19.78
C ASN A 180 -11.08 -5.80 -19.66
N ALA A 181 -10.57 -5.64 -18.45
CA ALA A 181 -9.16 -5.41 -18.16
C ALA A 181 -8.75 -6.15 -16.90
N GLY A 182 -7.68 -5.69 -16.25
CA GLY A 182 -7.19 -6.27 -15.01
C GLY A 182 -7.74 -5.58 -13.76
N SER A 183 -7.04 -5.73 -12.66
CA SER A 183 -7.46 -5.20 -11.36
C SER A 183 -6.29 -4.66 -10.55
N VAL A 184 -6.59 -3.74 -9.64
CA VAL A 184 -5.68 -3.27 -8.60
C VAL A 184 -6.26 -3.61 -7.24
N THR A 185 -5.51 -4.36 -6.45
CA THR A 185 -5.85 -4.72 -5.08
C THR A 185 -4.78 -4.18 -4.15
N VAL A 186 -5.17 -3.63 -3.02
CA VAL A 186 -4.25 -2.96 -2.09
C VAL A 186 -4.23 -3.67 -0.74
N LEU A 187 -3.04 -4.04 -0.30
CA LEU A 187 -2.76 -4.53 1.04
C LEU A 187 -1.91 -3.46 1.75
N ALA A 188 -2.48 -2.80 2.73
CA ALA A 188 -1.84 -1.70 3.43
C ALA A 188 -1.49 -2.10 4.86
N VAL A 189 -0.19 -2.06 5.18
CA VAL A 189 0.30 -2.29 6.54
C VAL A 189 0.32 -0.97 7.29
N THR A 190 -0.23 -1.00 8.48
CA THR A 190 -0.26 0.14 9.41
C THR A 190 0.23 -0.34 10.76
N THR A 191 1.30 0.25 11.26
CA THR A 191 1.74 0.00 12.64
C THR A 191 0.88 0.80 13.61
N MET A 192 0.59 0.20 14.76
CA MET A 192 -0.19 0.83 15.83
C MET A 192 0.76 1.33 16.91
N PRO A 193 1.09 2.65 16.96
CA PRO A 193 1.95 3.19 18.01
C PRO A 193 1.35 2.95 19.39
N GLY A 194 2.10 2.27 20.27
CA GLY A 194 1.63 1.94 21.62
C GLY A 194 0.43 1.00 21.66
N ASP A 195 0.26 0.16 20.64
CA ASP A 195 -0.86 -0.78 20.47
C ASP A 195 -2.25 -0.10 20.47
N ASP A 196 -2.28 1.18 20.13
CA ASP A 196 -3.48 2.02 20.17
C ASP A 196 -4.22 2.01 18.84
N VAL A 197 -5.28 1.22 18.75
CA VAL A 197 -6.16 1.14 17.58
C VAL A 197 -6.94 2.44 17.33
N THR A 198 -7.03 3.31 18.32
CA THR A 198 -7.69 4.62 18.21
C THR A 198 -6.76 5.71 17.70
N HIS A 199 -5.49 5.38 17.47
CA HIS A 199 -4.57 6.30 16.82
C HIS A 199 -5.12 6.70 15.44
N PRO A 200 -5.00 7.98 15.02
CA PRO A 200 -5.65 8.47 13.79
C PRO A 200 -5.33 7.66 12.53
N VAL A 201 -4.14 7.09 12.42
CA VAL A 201 -3.73 6.34 11.22
C VAL A 201 -4.40 4.97 11.14
N PRO A 202 -4.31 4.09 12.16
CA PRO A 202 -5.09 2.84 12.17
C PRO A 202 -6.59 3.07 12.07
N ASP A 203 -7.12 4.03 12.80
CA ASP A 203 -8.54 4.36 12.81
C ASP A 203 -9.03 4.74 11.41
N ASN A 204 -8.37 5.69 10.74
CA ASN A 204 -8.73 6.11 9.38
C ASN A 204 -8.43 5.04 8.31
N THR A 205 -7.53 4.11 8.55
CA THR A 205 -7.22 3.02 7.60
C THR A 205 -8.24 1.89 7.69
N GLY A 206 -8.87 1.72 8.84
CA GLY A 206 -9.86 0.67 9.08
C GLY A 206 -11.20 0.87 8.36
N TYR A 207 -11.51 2.07 7.91
CA TYR A 207 -12.77 2.42 7.24
C TYR A 207 -12.77 2.23 5.74
#